data_ebd00cf587fda667bf598902fc5bbadd
#
_entry.id   ebd00cf587fda667bf598902fc5bbadd
#
_cell.length_a   1.000
_cell.length_b   1.000
_cell.length_c   1.000
_cell.angle_alpha   90.00
_cell.angle_beta   90.00
_cell.angle_gamma   90.00
#
_symmetry.space_group_name_H-M   'P 1'
#
loop_
_entity.id
_entity.type
_entity.pdbx_description
1 polymer ?
#
loop_
_entity_poly.entity_id
_entity_poly.type
_entity_poly.pdbx_seq_one_letter_code
_entity_poly.pdbx_strand_id
1 'polypeptide(L)'
;MRAGSREARLVAALHVPAALSLLGIVRPGDRLVAFADDFADAFACGFDACDVVMVGGPSVAAFAAASEGFDASFDAEGPHLWWFVNSIGGFGLRVPDLRALGRAARVTHALLVVDNTVASIFGCDPLRLGAVLSLEALDRVCAGDAPRKLVAASVARSQLKRHRVDAAAECAHALLEGRGLASLDLSSDEVKVLEHGLDSLGARMQAHFDRARALAEYLAANEMVRSVRYPELTSHPDHAIATGILEHGFGPAVEFDLMDCSAGEFFSMLPDEFRTSPAGGATTRLSAPRGKRASTIRLFAGTDDPLVVAATLDTALRN
;
A
#
# COMPACT_ATOMS: atom_id res chain seq x y z
N MET A 1 22.02 8.42 11.95
CA MET A 1 20.99 8.00 12.95
C MET A 1 20.91 6.48 12.91
N ARG A 2 21.06 5.78 14.05
CA ARG A 2 20.90 4.31 14.05
C ARG A 2 19.43 4.00 13.77
N ALA A 3 19.17 3.20 12.72
CA ALA A 3 17.85 2.64 12.47
C ALA A 3 17.44 1.83 13.71
N GLY A 4 16.28 2.13 14.27
CA GLY A 4 15.70 1.31 15.33
C GLY A 4 15.56 -0.12 14.80
N SER A 5 15.82 -1.12 15.63
CA SER A 5 15.60 -2.50 15.23
C SER A 5 14.13 -2.73 14.92
N ARG A 6 13.85 -3.33 13.77
CA ARG A 6 12.50 -3.74 13.37
C ARG A 6 12.41 -5.25 13.53
N GLU A 7 11.20 -5.70 13.78
CA GLU A 7 10.86 -7.10 13.74
C GLU A 7 9.80 -7.30 12.65
N ALA A 8 9.94 -8.35 11.85
CA ALA A 8 8.99 -8.67 10.80
C ALA A 8 8.58 -10.14 10.90
N ARG A 9 7.33 -10.41 10.54
CA ARG A 9 6.78 -11.73 10.34
C ARG A 9 6.30 -11.85 8.90
N LEU A 10 6.46 -13.03 8.32
CA LEU A 10 5.99 -13.33 6.97
C LEU A 10 4.74 -14.20 7.06
N VAL A 11 3.80 -13.96 6.16
CA VAL A 11 2.59 -14.77 6.01
C VAL A 11 2.25 -14.92 4.53
N ALA A 12 1.78 -16.12 4.16
CA ALA A 12 1.25 -16.35 2.82
C ALA A 12 -0.18 -15.78 2.75
N ALA A 13 -0.38 -14.72 1.96
CA ALA A 13 -1.67 -14.09 1.80
C ALA A 13 -1.84 -13.56 0.37
N LEU A 14 -3.02 -13.75 -0.22
CA LEU A 14 -3.36 -13.24 -1.56
C LEU A 14 -3.60 -11.73 -1.55
N HIS A 15 -4.11 -11.22 -0.44
CA HIS A 15 -4.40 -9.79 -0.24
C HIS A 15 -3.73 -9.31 1.04
N VAL A 16 -3.12 -8.13 0.98
CA VAL A 16 -2.35 -7.59 2.10
C VAL A 16 -3.17 -7.48 3.39
N PRO A 17 -4.41 -6.97 3.39
CA PRO A 17 -5.23 -6.91 4.61
C PRO A 17 -5.48 -8.29 5.24
N ALA A 18 -5.55 -9.36 4.46
CA ALA A 18 -5.74 -10.71 4.97
C ALA A 18 -4.62 -11.16 5.93
N ALA A 19 -3.43 -10.56 5.83
CA ALA A 19 -2.34 -10.82 6.75
C ALA A 19 -2.74 -10.54 8.22
N LEU A 20 -3.58 -9.54 8.47
CA LEU A 20 -4.05 -9.20 9.81
C LEU A 20 -4.86 -10.33 10.46
N SER A 21 -5.75 -10.94 9.68
CA SER A 21 -6.55 -12.09 10.12
C SER A 21 -5.72 -13.35 10.22
N LEU A 22 -4.92 -13.66 9.19
CA LEU A 22 -4.08 -14.87 9.14
C LEU A 22 -3.02 -14.91 10.24
N LEU A 23 -2.46 -13.75 10.61
CA LEU A 23 -1.57 -13.61 11.75
C LEU A 23 -2.33 -13.59 13.10
N GLY A 24 -3.68 -13.57 13.08
CA GLY A 24 -4.51 -13.46 14.26
C GLY A 24 -4.29 -12.16 15.03
N ILE A 25 -3.86 -11.10 14.36
CA ILE A 25 -3.64 -9.78 14.95
C ILE A 25 -4.98 -9.10 15.18
N VAL A 26 -5.85 -9.10 14.18
CA VAL A 26 -7.25 -8.68 14.30
C VAL A 26 -8.09 -9.88 14.71
N ARG A 27 -8.89 -9.74 15.77
CA ARG A 27 -9.60 -10.82 16.45
C ARG A 27 -11.11 -10.55 16.51
N PRO A 28 -11.92 -11.57 16.76
CA PRO A 28 -13.34 -11.40 17.09
C PRO A 28 -13.52 -10.40 18.25
N GLY A 29 -14.42 -9.43 18.05
CA GLY A 29 -14.66 -8.36 19.02
C GLY A 29 -13.84 -7.09 18.82
N ASP A 30 -12.82 -7.10 17.96
CA ASP A 30 -12.12 -5.91 17.53
C ASP A 30 -12.97 -5.07 16.56
N ARG A 31 -12.72 -3.76 16.53
CA ARG A 31 -13.22 -2.86 15.46
C ARG A 31 -12.10 -2.54 14.50
N LEU A 32 -12.38 -2.68 13.19
CA LEU A 32 -11.48 -2.31 12.10
C LEU A 32 -12.10 -1.17 11.30
N VAL A 33 -11.53 0.02 11.40
CA VAL A 33 -11.89 1.17 10.58
C VAL A 33 -10.95 1.22 9.37
N ALA A 34 -11.49 1.18 8.16
CA ALA A 34 -10.70 1.14 6.94
C ALA A 34 -11.20 2.14 5.89
N PHE A 35 -10.28 2.69 5.10
CA PHE A 35 -10.65 3.46 3.93
C PHE A 35 -11.24 2.52 2.88
N ALA A 36 -12.47 2.79 2.45
CA ALA A 36 -13.26 1.88 1.62
C ALA A 36 -12.56 1.45 0.33
N ASP A 37 -11.89 2.39 -0.34
CA ASP A 37 -11.20 2.11 -1.60
C ASP A 37 -9.94 1.23 -1.42
N ASP A 38 -9.32 1.25 -0.23
CA ASP A 38 -8.13 0.44 0.09
C ASP A 38 -8.51 -0.98 0.53
N PHE A 39 -9.73 -1.18 1.01
CA PHE A 39 -10.13 -2.40 1.70
C PHE A 39 -11.17 -3.25 0.94
N ALA A 40 -11.67 -2.76 -0.21
CA ALA A 40 -12.82 -3.35 -0.92
C ALA A 40 -12.65 -4.85 -1.29
N ASP A 41 -11.43 -5.28 -1.58
CA ASP A 41 -11.15 -6.69 -1.94
C ASP A 41 -10.90 -7.60 -0.70
N ALA A 42 -10.81 -7.02 0.49
CA ALA A 42 -10.42 -7.74 1.71
C ALA A 42 -11.62 -8.34 2.47
N PHE A 43 -12.85 -7.97 2.14
CA PHE A 43 -14.05 -8.54 2.79
C PHE A 43 -14.15 -10.06 2.69
N ALA A 44 -13.57 -10.66 1.67
CA ALA A 44 -13.50 -12.12 1.51
C ALA A 44 -12.44 -12.79 2.41
N CYS A 45 -11.78 -12.05 3.31
CA CYS A 45 -10.52 -12.47 3.93
C CYS A 45 -10.61 -12.73 5.45
N GLY A 46 -11.79 -13.07 5.98
CA GLY A 46 -11.87 -13.59 7.36
C GLY A 46 -12.02 -12.52 8.44
N PHE A 47 -12.72 -11.43 8.14
CA PHE A 47 -13.08 -10.37 9.12
C PHE A 47 -14.55 -10.49 9.58
N ASP A 48 -15.25 -11.60 9.30
CA ASP A 48 -16.68 -11.79 9.57
C ASP A 48 -17.04 -11.64 11.06
N ALA A 49 -16.09 -11.86 11.96
CA ALA A 49 -16.29 -11.75 13.40
C ALA A 49 -15.84 -10.39 13.97
N CYS A 50 -15.40 -9.45 13.13
CA CYS A 50 -14.95 -8.12 13.50
C CYS A 50 -16.01 -7.08 13.15
N ASP A 51 -16.04 -5.98 13.92
CA ASP A 51 -16.85 -4.81 13.57
C ASP A 51 -16.09 -3.96 12.54
N VAL A 52 -16.39 -4.16 11.25
CA VAL A 52 -15.68 -3.46 10.15
C VAL A 52 -16.46 -2.21 9.74
N VAL A 53 -15.84 -1.05 9.91
CA VAL A 53 -16.42 0.26 9.57
C VAL A 53 -15.64 0.87 8.41
N MET A 54 -16.33 1.17 7.30
CA MET A 54 -15.71 1.77 6.13
C MET A 54 -15.88 3.28 6.12
N VAL A 55 -14.78 4.01 5.89
CA VAL A 55 -14.78 5.47 5.73
C VAL A 55 -14.57 5.87 4.27
N GLY A 56 -15.19 6.98 3.86
CA GLY A 56 -15.14 7.46 2.47
C GLY A 56 -13.87 8.25 2.11
N GLY A 57 -12.94 8.42 3.05
CA GLY A 57 -11.68 9.12 2.81
C GLY A 57 -10.68 8.93 3.96
N PRO A 58 -9.37 9.01 3.68
CA PRO A 58 -8.32 8.72 4.64
C PRO A 58 -7.99 9.93 5.55
N SER A 59 -9.01 10.62 6.07
CA SER A 59 -8.83 11.79 6.96
C SER A 59 -8.94 11.42 8.43
N VAL A 60 -8.22 12.14 9.29
CA VAL A 60 -8.31 11.98 10.76
C VAL A 60 -9.75 12.08 11.25
N ALA A 61 -10.51 13.06 10.75
CA ALA A 61 -11.89 13.28 11.17
C ALA A 61 -12.80 12.07 10.84
N ALA A 62 -12.63 11.48 9.65
CA ALA A 62 -13.41 10.30 9.25
C ALA A 62 -13.10 9.09 10.12
N PHE A 63 -11.81 8.82 10.40
CA PHE A 63 -11.40 7.72 11.25
C PHE A 63 -11.81 7.91 12.71
N ALA A 64 -11.67 9.12 13.25
CA ALA A 64 -12.09 9.43 14.62
C ALA A 64 -13.61 9.26 14.81
N ALA A 65 -14.42 9.78 13.87
CA ALA A 65 -15.86 9.63 13.92
C ALA A 65 -16.30 8.15 13.83
N ALA A 66 -15.66 7.35 12.98
CA ALA A 66 -15.93 5.91 12.89
C ALA A 66 -15.47 5.11 14.12
N SER A 67 -14.68 5.71 15.00
CA SER A 67 -14.20 5.10 16.23
C SER A 67 -15.08 5.39 17.44
N GLU A 68 -16.01 6.33 17.31
CA GLU A 68 -16.88 6.73 18.42
C GLU A 68 -17.67 5.54 18.99
N GLY A 69 -17.81 5.53 20.31
CA GLY A 69 -18.56 4.49 21.03
C GLY A 69 -17.88 3.13 21.12
N PHE A 70 -16.63 2.99 20.65
CA PHE A 70 -15.84 1.76 20.83
C PHE A 70 -14.83 1.95 21.98
N ASP A 71 -14.93 1.11 22.99
CA ASP A 71 -14.03 1.14 24.17
C ASP A 71 -12.76 0.32 23.87
N ALA A 72 -11.78 0.98 23.29
CA ALA A 72 -10.52 0.38 22.88
C ALA A 72 -9.47 0.41 23.98
N SER A 73 -8.64 -0.61 24.04
CA SER A 73 -7.51 -0.72 24.95
C SER A 73 -6.22 -1.07 24.21
N PHE A 74 -5.08 -0.72 24.79
CA PHE A 74 -3.77 -1.25 24.40
C PHE A 74 -3.36 -2.48 25.22
N ASP A 75 -4.26 -3.02 26.02
CA ASP A 75 -4.05 -4.30 26.68
C ASP A 75 -4.09 -5.43 25.64
N ALA A 76 -3.07 -6.30 25.62
CA ALA A 76 -2.96 -7.38 24.65
C ALA A 76 -4.16 -8.34 24.63
N GLU A 77 -4.90 -8.46 25.72
CA GLU A 77 -6.10 -9.33 25.85
C GLU A 77 -7.43 -8.57 25.64
N GLY A 78 -7.38 -7.22 25.57
CA GLY A 78 -8.58 -6.39 25.39
C GLY A 78 -9.06 -6.33 23.95
N PRO A 79 -10.23 -5.68 23.71
CA PRO A 79 -10.68 -5.37 22.37
C PRO A 79 -9.82 -4.24 21.78
N HIS A 80 -9.46 -4.38 20.50
CA HIS A 80 -8.62 -3.41 19.81
C HIS A 80 -9.41 -2.63 18.77
N LEU A 81 -9.04 -1.37 18.63
CA LEU A 81 -9.45 -0.50 17.54
C LEU A 81 -8.31 -0.41 16.52
N TRP A 82 -8.56 -0.82 15.29
CA TRP A 82 -7.60 -0.81 14.21
C TRP A 82 -7.95 0.26 13.18
N TRP A 83 -6.99 1.06 12.78
CA TRP A 83 -7.10 1.98 11.66
C TRP A 83 -6.23 1.49 10.52
N PHE A 84 -6.84 1.19 9.38
CA PHE A 84 -6.15 0.65 8.21
C PHE A 84 -6.18 1.64 7.05
N VAL A 85 -5.02 1.97 6.51
CA VAL A 85 -4.84 2.82 5.32
C VAL A 85 -3.68 2.31 4.48
N ASN A 86 -3.65 2.67 3.19
CA ASN A 86 -2.47 2.49 2.35
C ASN A 86 -1.58 3.74 2.41
N SER A 87 -0.27 3.59 2.28
CA SER A 87 0.64 4.74 2.14
C SER A 87 0.40 5.52 0.84
N ILE A 88 0.10 4.79 -0.24
CA ILE A 88 -0.43 5.30 -1.51
C ILE A 88 -1.49 4.31 -1.94
N GLY A 89 -2.74 4.72 -2.08
CA GLY A 89 -3.79 3.76 -2.42
C GLY A 89 -5.13 4.37 -2.79
N GLY A 90 -6.13 3.51 -2.84
CA GLY A 90 -7.49 3.85 -3.22
C GLY A 90 -7.62 4.42 -4.62
N PHE A 91 -8.82 4.89 -4.93
CA PHE A 91 -9.07 5.60 -6.17
C PHE A 91 -8.45 6.99 -6.13
N GLY A 92 -7.68 7.31 -7.16
CA GLY A 92 -6.95 8.57 -7.25
C GLY A 92 -5.58 8.55 -6.56
N LEU A 93 -5.07 7.38 -6.17
CA LEU A 93 -3.76 7.23 -5.53
C LEU A 93 -3.60 8.15 -4.31
N ARG A 94 -4.62 8.14 -3.43
CA ARG A 94 -4.66 8.98 -2.23
C ARG A 94 -3.46 8.72 -1.33
N VAL A 95 -2.97 9.78 -0.72
CA VAL A 95 -1.84 9.76 0.23
C VAL A 95 -2.31 10.35 1.56
N PRO A 96 -2.57 9.51 2.58
CA PRO A 96 -3.00 10.00 3.88
C PRO A 96 -1.88 10.69 4.66
N ASP A 97 -2.22 11.68 5.50
CA ASP A 97 -1.27 12.22 6.47
C ASP A 97 -1.02 11.20 7.60
N LEU A 98 -0.07 10.30 7.38
CA LEU A 98 0.27 9.25 8.34
C LEU A 98 0.72 9.81 9.68
N ARG A 99 1.38 10.99 9.72
CA ARG A 99 1.79 11.63 10.98
C ARG A 99 0.59 12.12 11.78
N ALA A 100 -0.39 12.71 11.10
CA ALA A 100 -1.62 13.17 11.75
C ALA A 100 -2.47 11.98 12.22
N LEU A 101 -2.64 10.96 11.37
CA LEU A 101 -3.34 9.72 11.72
C LEU A 101 -2.67 9.02 12.91
N GLY A 102 -1.34 8.86 12.89
CA GLY A 102 -0.61 8.22 14.00
C GLY A 102 -0.74 8.97 15.34
N ARG A 103 -0.77 10.31 15.32
CA ARG A 103 -1.04 11.10 16.52
C ARG A 103 -2.48 10.92 17.03
N ALA A 104 -3.44 11.00 16.12
CA ALA A 104 -4.85 10.84 16.46
C ALA A 104 -5.17 9.41 16.94
N ALA A 105 -4.60 8.39 16.29
CA ALA A 105 -4.76 7.00 16.68
C ALA A 105 -4.37 6.77 18.15
N ARG A 106 -3.26 7.37 18.60
CA ARG A 106 -2.85 7.25 20.02
C ARG A 106 -3.83 7.90 20.98
N VAL A 107 -4.49 8.99 20.58
CA VAL A 107 -5.50 9.67 21.41
C VAL A 107 -6.80 8.87 21.50
N THR A 108 -7.17 8.19 20.42
CA THR A 108 -8.36 7.34 20.33
C THR A 108 -8.11 5.88 20.75
N HIS A 109 -6.93 5.57 21.28
CA HIS A 109 -6.48 4.20 21.56
C HIS A 109 -6.53 3.25 20.36
N ALA A 110 -6.40 3.79 19.14
CA ALA A 110 -6.35 3.00 17.92
C ALA A 110 -4.91 2.56 17.55
N LEU A 111 -4.81 1.44 16.90
CA LEU A 111 -3.60 0.85 16.34
C LEU A 111 -3.56 1.17 14.84
N LEU A 112 -2.69 2.09 14.40
CA LEU A 112 -2.56 2.46 13.00
C LEU A 112 -1.75 1.42 12.23
N VAL A 113 -2.40 0.77 11.27
CA VAL A 113 -1.80 -0.18 10.31
C VAL A 113 -1.72 0.47 8.94
N VAL A 114 -0.58 0.32 8.29
CA VAL A 114 -0.37 0.87 6.95
C VAL A 114 0.04 -0.24 5.97
N ASP A 115 -0.72 -0.42 4.90
CA ASP A 115 -0.27 -1.16 3.73
C ASP A 115 0.70 -0.27 2.93
N ASN A 116 1.97 -0.64 2.95
CA ASN A 116 3.05 0.09 2.31
C ASN A 116 3.47 -0.51 0.96
N THR A 117 2.66 -1.39 0.39
CA THR A 117 3.02 -2.17 -0.80
C THR A 117 3.35 -1.29 -2.01
N VAL A 118 2.63 -0.19 -2.23
CA VAL A 118 2.83 0.66 -3.42
C VAL A 118 4.11 1.50 -3.30
N ALA A 119 4.30 2.18 -2.16
CA ALA A 119 5.50 2.98 -1.93
C ALA A 119 6.73 2.12 -1.61
N SER A 120 6.53 0.96 -1.01
CA SER A 120 7.53 0.12 -0.34
C SER A 120 8.28 0.86 0.79
N ILE A 121 9.08 0.14 1.53
CA ILE A 121 9.98 0.75 2.54
C ILE A 121 10.98 1.74 1.90
N PHE A 122 11.20 1.66 0.60
CA PHE A 122 12.05 2.59 -0.13
C PHE A 122 11.42 3.97 -0.23
N GLY A 123 10.12 4.06 -0.55
CA GLY A 123 9.43 5.33 -0.77
C GLY A 123 8.67 5.86 0.45
N CYS A 124 8.42 5.03 1.45
CA CYS A 124 7.74 5.44 2.69
C CYS A 124 8.14 4.56 3.86
N ASP A 125 8.33 5.17 5.02
CA ASP A 125 8.55 4.46 6.27
C ASP A 125 7.39 4.72 7.26
N PRO A 126 6.29 3.94 7.20
CA PRO A 126 5.12 4.17 8.02
C PRO A 126 5.38 4.14 9.52
N LEU A 127 6.30 3.26 9.97
CA LEU A 127 6.64 3.13 11.40
C LEU A 127 7.30 4.41 11.95
N ARG A 128 8.08 5.11 11.14
CA ARG A 128 8.64 6.44 11.49
C ARG A 128 7.61 7.56 11.47
N LEU A 129 6.52 7.34 10.72
CA LEU A 129 5.43 8.31 10.56
C LEU A 129 4.30 8.13 11.58
N GLY A 130 4.38 7.10 12.42
CA GLY A 130 3.44 6.90 13.52
C GLY A 130 2.56 5.66 13.43
N ALA A 131 2.69 4.86 12.38
CA ALA A 131 2.08 3.53 12.33
C ALA A 131 2.71 2.62 13.39
N VAL A 132 1.95 1.67 13.91
CA VAL A 132 2.45 0.63 14.80
C VAL A 132 2.77 -0.66 14.05
N LEU A 133 2.09 -0.87 12.90
CA LEU A 133 2.28 -2.01 12.03
C LEU A 133 2.35 -1.55 10.57
N SER A 134 3.34 -2.03 9.83
CA SER A 134 3.47 -1.86 8.38
C SER A 134 3.35 -3.20 7.70
N LEU A 135 2.51 -3.28 6.68
CA LEU A 135 2.35 -4.45 5.83
C LEU A 135 2.95 -4.16 4.45
N GLU A 136 3.58 -5.15 3.83
CA GLU A 136 4.15 -5.02 2.49
C GLU A 136 4.08 -6.35 1.74
N ALA A 137 3.51 -6.36 0.54
CA ALA A 137 3.50 -7.54 -0.32
C ALA A 137 4.87 -7.75 -0.95
N LEU A 138 5.48 -8.92 -0.69
CA LEU A 138 6.85 -9.21 -1.09
C LEU A 138 7.02 -9.52 -2.57
N ASP A 139 5.96 -9.77 -3.30
CA ASP A 139 6.03 -9.89 -4.76
C ASP A 139 6.54 -8.59 -5.43
N ARG A 140 6.30 -7.42 -4.79
CA ARG A 140 6.91 -6.15 -5.22
C ARG A 140 8.41 -6.13 -4.96
N VAL A 141 8.84 -6.61 -3.81
CA VAL A 141 10.26 -6.74 -3.45
C VAL A 141 10.97 -7.65 -4.45
N CYS A 142 10.34 -8.75 -4.84
CA CYS A 142 10.89 -9.76 -5.75
C CYS A 142 10.63 -9.48 -7.24
N ALA A 143 10.24 -8.28 -7.60
CA ALA A 143 9.96 -7.90 -8.99
C ALA A 143 8.89 -8.76 -9.70
N GLY A 144 7.97 -9.34 -8.94
CA GLY A 144 6.96 -10.27 -9.45
C GLY A 144 7.40 -11.73 -9.54
N ASP A 145 8.65 -12.03 -9.20
CA ASP A 145 9.22 -13.38 -9.31
C ASP A 145 9.00 -14.24 -8.06
N ALA A 146 8.30 -13.72 -7.04
CA ALA A 146 8.00 -14.50 -5.85
C ALA A 146 7.15 -15.73 -6.21
N PRO A 147 7.58 -16.95 -5.83
CA PRO A 147 6.88 -18.19 -6.20
C PRO A 147 5.50 -18.32 -5.55
N ARG A 148 5.28 -17.59 -4.48
CA ARG A 148 3.98 -17.45 -3.80
C ARG A 148 3.78 -16.06 -3.26
N LYS A 149 2.53 -15.68 -3.05
CA LYS A 149 2.18 -14.40 -2.47
C LYS A 149 2.51 -14.39 -0.98
N LEU A 150 3.45 -13.54 -0.60
CA LEU A 150 3.89 -13.34 0.76
C LEU A 150 3.68 -11.89 1.17
N VAL A 151 3.29 -11.69 2.43
CA VAL A 151 3.17 -10.37 3.05
C VAL A 151 4.11 -10.31 4.25
N ALA A 152 4.93 -9.27 4.32
CA ALA A 152 5.70 -8.95 5.51
C ALA A 152 4.88 -8.03 6.41
N ALA A 153 4.74 -8.40 7.68
CA ALA A 153 4.17 -7.58 8.74
C ALA A 153 5.31 -7.11 9.64
N SER A 154 5.56 -5.81 9.68
CA SER A 154 6.70 -5.22 10.40
C SER A 154 6.23 -4.30 11.51
N VAL A 155 6.85 -4.41 12.69
CA VAL A 155 6.67 -3.54 13.85
C VAL A 155 8.00 -2.90 14.24
N ALA A 156 7.96 -1.70 14.81
CA ALA A 156 9.13 -1.13 15.44
C ALA A 156 9.35 -1.82 16.78
N ARG A 157 10.57 -2.29 17.08
CA ARG A 157 10.91 -2.63 18.45
C ARG A 157 10.78 -1.37 19.30
N SER A 158 10.03 -1.48 20.39
CA SER A 158 9.95 -0.43 21.36
C SER A 158 11.35 0.00 21.79
N GLN A 159 11.76 1.18 21.34
CA GLN A 159 12.97 1.79 21.88
C GLN A 159 12.54 2.74 22.99
N LEU A 160 12.95 2.42 24.18
CA LEU A 160 12.92 3.32 25.34
C LEU A 160 13.65 4.64 25.00
N LYS A 161 12.97 5.54 24.27
CA LYS A 161 13.42 6.90 24.11
C LYS A 161 12.95 7.70 25.32
N ARG A 162 13.86 7.99 26.23
CA ARG A 162 13.66 8.88 27.39
C ARG A 162 12.58 8.41 28.36
N HIS A 163 12.56 7.14 28.76
CA HIS A 163 11.64 6.58 29.78
C HIS A 163 10.14 6.70 29.45
N ARG A 164 9.75 6.88 28.19
CA ARG A 164 8.35 6.83 27.77
C ARG A 164 8.15 5.62 26.87
N VAL A 165 7.35 4.68 27.33
CA VAL A 165 6.87 3.53 26.57
C VAL A 165 5.74 4.01 25.66
N ASP A 166 5.80 3.69 24.36
CA ASP A 166 4.67 3.84 23.45
C ASP A 166 3.78 2.61 23.59
N ALA A 167 2.71 2.73 24.39
CA ALA A 167 1.81 1.62 24.68
C ALA A 167 1.20 0.97 23.42
N ALA A 168 0.91 1.77 22.38
CA ALA A 168 0.41 1.25 21.11
C ALA A 168 1.46 0.39 20.39
N ALA A 169 2.72 0.82 20.39
CA ALA A 169 3.81 0.04 19.77
C ALA A 169 4.12 -1.23 20.58
N GLU A 170 4.06 -1.19 21.91
CA GLU A 170 4.21 -2.38 22.76
C GLU A 170 3.09 -3.40 22.51
N CYS A 171 1.83 -2.93 22.43
CA CYS A 171 0.69 -3.76 22.12
C CYS A 171 0.87 -4.45 20.76
N ALA A 172 1.20 -3.70 19.71
CA ALA A 172 1.40 -4.27 18.37
C ALA A 172 2.56 -5.27 18.34
N HIS A 173 3.65 -5.00 19.08
CA HIS A 173 4.77 -5.92 19.21
C HIS A 173 4.35 -7.22 19.90
N ALA A 174 3.65 -7.13 21.04
CA ALA A 174 3.16 -8.30 21.76
C ALA A 174 2.18 -9.15 20.93
N LEU A 175 1.29 -8.50 20.18
CA LEU A 175 0.37 -9.18 19.27
C LEU A 175 1.11 -9.92 18.15
N LEU A 176 2.20 -9.38 17.64
CA LEU A 176 2.98 -10.02 16.58
C LEU A 176 3.94 -11.10 17.12
N GLU A 177 4.53 -10.91 18.31
CA GLU A 177 5.52 -11.81 18.90
C GLU A 177 4.90 -13.15 19.33
N GLY A 178 3.73 -13.13 19.94
CA GLY A 178 3.01 -14.32 20.43
C GLY A 178 2.44 -15.21 19.32
N ARG A 179 2.52 -14.80 18.06
CA ARG A 179 1.93 -15.50 16.92
C ARG A 179 3.03 -16.25 16.17
N GLY A 180 3.29 -17.47 16.61
CA GLY A 180 4.08 -18.41 15.82
C GLY A 180 3.40 -18.57 14.48
N LEU A 181 4.03 -18.11 13.41
CA LEU A 181 3.69 -18.59 12.08
C LEU A 181 3.78 -20.10 12.14
N ALA A 182 2.68 -20.79 11.85
CA ALA A 182 2.77 -22.14 11.35
C ALA A 182 3.92 -22.09 10.34
N SER A 183 5.00 -22.79 10.60
CA SER A 183 6.29 -22.61 9.93
C SER A 183 6.10 -22.36 8.45
N LEU A 184 6.34 -21.11 8.03
CA LEU A 184 6.40 -20.78 6.63
C LEU A 184 7.69 -21.46 6.15
N ASP A 185 7.56 -22.71 5.73
CA ASP A 185 8.69 -23.49 5.24
C ASP A 185 9.06 -22.93 3.86
N LEU A 186 10.01 -21.98 3.89
CA LEU A 186 10.58 -21.40 2.68
C LEU A 186 11.70 -22.30 2.20
N SER A 187 11.62 -22.75 0.96
CA SER A 187 12.72 -23.43 0.31
C SER A 187 13.94 -22.52 0.18
N SER A 188 15.12 -23.12 0.04
CA SER A 188 16.36 -22.34 -0.18
C SER A 188 16.28 -21.42 -1.41
N ASP A 189 15.52 -21.81 -2.44
CA ASP A 189 15.38 -21.00 -3.64
C ASP A 189 14.42 -19.84 -3.43
N GLU A 190 13.35 -20.00 -2.66
CA GLU A 190 12.49 -18.89 -2.25
C GLU A 190 13.24 -17.85 -1.42
N VAL A 191 14.10 -18.30 -0.50
CA VAL A 191 14.96 -17.39 0.29
C VAL A 191 15.89 -16.61 -0.63
N LYS A 192 16.55 -17.25 -1.60
CA LYS A 192 17.43 -16.56 -2.55
C LYS A 192 16.69 -15.52 -3.40
N VAL A 193 15.46 -15.82 -3.83
CA VAL A 193 14.62 -14.85 -4.57
C VAL A 193 14.31 -13.63 -3.70
N LEU A 194 13.97 -13.83 -2.42
CA LEU A 194 13.73 -12.75 -1.46
C LEU A 194 14.99 -11.91 -1.23
N GLU A 195 16.14 -12.54 -0.99
CA GLU A 195 17.43 -11.87 -0.79
C GLU A 195 17.80 -11.01 -2.02
N HIS A 196 17.73 -11.59 -3.22
CA HIS A 196 18.02 -10.86 -4.46
C HIS A 196 17.05 -9.69 -4.68
N GLY A 197 15.76 -9.89 -4.34
CA GLY A 197 14.75 -8.83 -4.38
C GLY A 197 15.09 -7.67 -3.43
N LEU A 198 15.55 -7.97 -2.21
CA LEU A 198 15.96 -6.97 -1.23
C LEU A 198 17.22 -6.22 -1.67
N ASP A 199 18.22 -6.93 -2.18
CA ASP A 199 19.48 -6.35 -2.64
C ASP A 199 19.27 -5.36 -3.80
N SER A 200 18.36 -5.66 -4.71
CA SER A 200 18.01 -4.83 -5.87
C SER A 200 16.95 -3.75 -5.59
N LEU A 201 16.29 -3.78 -4.41
CA LEU A 201 15.09 -3.01 -4.13
C LEU A 201 15.29 -1.50 -4.38
N GLY A 202 16.34 -0.90 -3.84
CA GLY A 202 16.55 0.53 -3.93
C GLY A 202 16.70 1.03 -5.37
N ALA A 203 17.60 0.40 -6.14
CA ALA A 203 17.83 0.78 -7.54
C ALA A 203 16.60 0.54 -8.42
N ARG A 204 15.91 -0.58 -8.22
CA ARG A 204 14.73 -0.94 -8.98
C ARG A 204 13.54 -0.03 -8.65
N MET A 205 13.28 0.26 -7.38
CA MET A 205 12.19 1.16 -7.00
C MET A 205 12.44 2.60 -7.46
N GLN A 206 13.68 3.08 -7.43
CA GLN A 206 14.03 4.37 -8.02
C GLN A 206 13.69 4.41 -9.51
N ALA A 207 14.08 3.36 -10.25
CA ALA A 207 13.75 3.25 -11.67
C ALA A 207 12.24 3.26 -11.93
N HIS A 208 11.43 2.56 -11.12
CA HIS A 208 9.97 2.58 -11.21
C HIS A 208 9.40 3.98 -10.95
N PHE A 209 9.90 4.70 -9.94
CA PHE A 209 9.42 6.05 -9.59
C PHE A 209 9.75 7.06 -10.70
N ASP A 210 10.98 7.04 -11.21
CA ASP A 210 11.42 7.94 -12.28
C ASP A 210 10.59 7.74 -13.56
N ARG A 211 10.27 6.48 -13.89
CA ARG A 211 9.44 6.16 -15.05
C ARG A 211 7.97 6.52 -14.85
N ALA A 212 7.44 6.29 -13.66
CA ALA A 212 6.07 6.69 -13.32
C ALA A 212 5.90 8.21 -13.47
N ARG A 213 6.89 8.99 -13.00
CA ARG A 213 6.93 10.44 -13.17
C ARG A 213 6.92 10.83 -14.66
N ALA A 214 7.83 10.27 -15.46
CA ALA A 214 7.91 10.58 -16.88
C ALA A 214 6.60 10.23 -17.62
N LEU A 215 5.99 9.08 -17.30
CA LEU A 215 4.72 8.66 -17.88
C LEU A 215 3.55 9.54 -17.39
N ALA A 216 3.55 9.99 -16.13
CA ALA A 216 2.54 10.90 -15.63
C ALA A 216 2.60 12.27 -16.33
N GLU A 217 3.80 12.81 -16.56
CA GLU A 217 4.03 14.05 -17.29
C GLU A 217 3.57 13.90 -18.77
N TYR A 218 3.93 12.80 -19.41
CA TYR A 218 3.50 12.48 -20.78
C TYR A 218 1.97 12.40 -20.89
N LEU A 219 1.32 11.62 -20.00
CA LEU A 219 -0.13 11.45 -20.00
C LEU A 219 -0.85 12.76 -19.70
N ALA A 220 -0.31 13.61 -18.83
CA ALA A 220 -0.90 14.91 -18.52
C ALA A 220 -0.87 15.90 -19.69
N ALA A 221 0.07 15.72 -20.62
CA ALA A 221 0.18 16.50 -21.85
C ALA A 221 -0.58 15.90 -23.04
N ASN A 222 -1.15 14.70 -22.91
CA ASN A 222 -1.82 13.99 -24.00
C ASN A 222 -3.29 14.40 -24.11
N GLU A 223 -3.72 14.86 -25.31
CA GLU A 223 -5.08 15.33 -25.58
C GLU A 223 -6.16 14.25 -25.45
N MET A 224 -5.79 12.96 -25.58
CA MET A 224 -6.70 11.82 -25.42
C MET A 224 -6.92 11.42 -23.96
N VAL A 225 -6.24 12.09 -23.02
CA VAL A 225 -6.33 11.88 -21.57
C VAL A 225 -7.06 13.04 -20.92
N ARG A 226 -8.17 12.74 -20.24
CA ARG A 226 -9.03 13.74 -19.60
C ARG A 226 -8.42 14.28 -18.30
N SER A 227 -7.81 13.40 -17.53
CA SER A 227 -7.19 13.76 -16.25
C SER A 227 -6.15 12.72 -15.84
N VAL A 228 -5.12 13.17 -15.13
CA VAL A 228 -4.08 12.31 -14.56
C VAL A 228 -4.03 12.53 -13.05
N ARG A 229 -3.90 11.45 -12.31
CA ARG A 229 -3.71 11.44 -10.87
C ARG A 229 -2.37 10.78 -10.55
N TYR A 230 -1.45 11.56 -10.07
CA TYR A 230 -0.14 11.15 -9.59
C TYR A 230 0.28 12.08 -8.45
N PRO A 231 0.72 11.58 -7.29
CA PRO A 231 0.92 12.42 -6.11
C PRO A 231 1.94 13.55 -6.27
N GLU A 232 2.84 13.47 -7.24
CA GLU A 232 3.80 14.53 -7.56
C GLU A 232 3.17 15.72 -8.29
N LEU A 233 2.08 15.53 -9.01
CA LEU A 233 1.41 16.62 -9.73
C LEU A 233 0.77 17.60 -8.73
N THR A 234 0.98 18.90 -8.92
CA THR A 234 0.40 19.94 -8.06
C THR A 234 -1.13 19.96 -8.06
N SER A 235 -1.75 19.39 -9.08
CA SER A 235 -3.20 19.18 -9.18
C SER A 235 -3.70 18.04 -8.30
N HIS A 236 -2.81 17.17 -7.76
CA HIS A 236 -3.22 16.08 -6.91
C HIS A 236 -3.66 16.60 -5.52
N PRO A 237 -4.82 16.15 -4.99
CA PRO A 237 -5.37 16.70 -3.75
C PRO A 237 -4.44 16.51 -2.54
N ASP A 238 -3.64 15.47 -2.54
CA ASP A 238 -2.73 15.15 -1.43
C ASP A 238 -1.25 15.52 -1.74
N HIS A 239 -0.98 16.34 -2.77
CA HIS A 239 0.39 16.69 -3.18
C HIS A 239 1.25 17.22 -2.02
N ALA A 240 0.72 18.14 -1.22
CA ALA A 240 1.45 18.72 -0.09
C ALA A 240 1.76 17.67 1.00
N ILE A 241 0.83 16.72 1.24
CA ILE A 241 1.04 15.62 2.18
C ILE A 241 2.09 14.67 1.63
N ALA A 242 1.95 14.27 0.38
CA ALA A 242 2.88 13.36 -0.31
C ALA A 242 4.32 13.88 -0.27
N THR A 243 4.53 15.16 -0.58
CA THR A 243 5.84 15.82 -0.48
C THR A 243 6.43 15.77 0.94
N GLY A 244 5.58 15.74 1.96
CA GLY A 244 6.02 15.71 3.37
C GLY A 244 6.34 14.33 3.92
N ILE A 245 5.84 13.26 3.31
CA ILE A 245 5.96 11.90 3.87
C ILE A 245 6.59 10.86 2.95
N LEU A 246 6.56 11.08 1.62
CA LEU A 246 7.20 10.18 0.66
C LEU A 246 8.67 10.57 0.47
N GLU A 247 9.50 9.56 0.25
CA GLU A 247 10.94 9.68 0.03
C GLU A 247 11.28 9.12 -1.36
N HIS A 248 12.33 9.62 -1.99
CA HIS A 248 12.86 9.15 -3.28
C HIS A 248 11.93 9.30 -4.51
N GLY A 249 10.74 9.87 -4.35
CA GLY A 249 9.72 10.05 -5.37
C GLY A 249 8.33 9.77 -4.85
N PHE A 250 7.35 9.62 -5.77
CA PHE A 250 5.93 9.62 -5.44
C PHE A 250 5.23 8.30 -5.77
N GLY A 251 5.99 7.22 -5.83
CA GLY A 251 5.49 5.87 -6.10
C GLY A 251 5.49 5.49 -7.59
N PRO A 252 5.28 4.20 -7.89
CA PRO A 252 5.35 3.64 -9.25
C PRO A 252 4.02 3.67 -9.99
N ALA A 253 2.94 4.15 -9.38
CA ALA A 253 1.59 4.05 -9.93
C ALA A 253 1.09 5.41 -10.43
N VAL A 254 0.44 5.42 -11.60
CA VAL A 254 -0.23 6.56 -12.21
C VAL A 254 -1.66 6.17 -12.54
N GLU A 255 -2.64 7.01 -12.22
CA GLU A 255 -4.01 6.85 -12.70
C GLU A 255 -4.37 7.93 -13.72
N PHE A 256 -5.11 7.56 -14.75
CA PHE A 256 -5.62 8.50 -15.72
C PHE A 256 -7.01 8.10 -16.23
N ASP A 257 -7.77 9.08 -16.65
CA ASP A 257 -9.08 8.89 -17.29
C ASP A 257 -8.94 9.13 -18.79
N LEU A 258 -9.47 8.19 -19.59
CA LEU A 258 -9.58 8.32 -21.04
C LEU A 258 -10.62 9.38 -21.39
N MET A 259 -10.43 10.10 -22.54
CA MET A 259 -11.34 11.14 -22.99
C MET A 259 -12.63 10.53 -23.54
N ASP A 260 -12.55 9.77 -24.60
CA ASP A 260 -13.69 9.31 -25.40
C ASP A 260 -13.76 7.80 -25.61
N CYS A 261 -12.98 7.03 -24.84
CA CYS A 261 -12.82 5.60 -25.00
C CYS A 261 -13.06 4.89 -23.65
N SER A 262 -13.61 3.69 -23.67
CA SER A 262 -13.72 2.84 -22.49
C SER A 262 -12.41 2.12 -22.21
N ALA A 263 -12.17 1.72 -20.95
CA ALA A 263 -11.02 0.91 -20.59
C ALA A 263 -10.96 -0.41 -21.38
N GLY A 264 -12.10 -1.01 -21.68
CA GLY A 264 -12.18 -2.25 -22.46
C GLY A 264 -11.66 -2.08 -23.88
N GLU A 265 -12.08 -1.02 -24.58
CA GLU A 265 -11.59 -0.69 -25.93
C GLU A 265 -10.10 -0.39 -25.89
N PHE A 266 -9.66 0.47 -24.97
CA PHE A 266 -8.23 0.77 -24.80
C PHE A 266 -7.38 -0.48 -24.57
N PHE A 267 -7.83 -1.39 -23.67
CA PHE A 267 -7.11 -2.64 -23.44
C PHE A 267 -7.07 -3.56 -24.63
N SER A 268 -8.06 -3.55 -25.50
CA SER A 268 -8.05 -4.38 -26.72
C SER A 268 -6.95 -3.98 -27.71
N MET A 269 -6.46 -2.74 -27.62
CA MET A 269 -5.39 -2.20 -28.47
C MET A 269 -3.99 -2.37 -27.87
N LEU A 270 -3.90 -2.77 -26.59
CA LEU A 270 -2.61 -2.96 -25.92
C LEU A 270 -2.07 -4.38 -26.10
N PRO A 271 -0.75 -4.56 -26.22
CA PRO A 271 -0.11 -5.86 -26.13
C PRO A 271 -0.46 -6.58 -24.83
N ASP A 272 -0.60 -7.91 -24.87
CA ASP A 272 -1.01 -8.73 -23.72
C ASP A 272 -0.09 -8.58 -22.52
N GLU A 273 1.20 -8.37 -22.73
CA GLU A 273 2.19 -8.19 -21.69
C GLU A 273 1.85 -7.03 -20.74
N PHE A 274 1.28 -5.93 -21.25
CA PHE A 274 0.85 -4.80 -20.41
C PHE A 274 -0.30 -5.13 -19.46
N ARG A 275 -1.01 -6.24 -19.70
CA ARG A 275 -2.13 -6.70 -18.87
C ARG A 275 -1.76 -7.85 -17.94
N THR A 276 -0.80 -8.68 -18.38
CA THR A 276 -0.46 -9.94 -17.70
C THR A 276 0.78 -9.87 -16.83
N SER A 277 1.68 -8.91 -17.09
CA SER A 277 2.90 -8.71 -16.28
C SER A 277 2.57 -8.42 -14.82
N PRO A 278 3.40 -8.89 -13.89
CA PRO A 278 3.23 -8.56 -12.48
C PRO A 278 3.51 -7.07 -12.24
N ALA A 279 2.71 -6.45 -11.41
CA ALA A 279 3.01 -5.10 -10.95
C ALA A 279 4.29 -5.10 -10.11
N GLY A 280 5.22 -4.18 -10.39
CA GLY A 280 6.56 -4.14 -9.77
C GLY A 280 7.62 -4.95 -10.51
N GLY A 281 7.25 -5.62 -11.63
CA GLY A 281 8.17 -6.29 -12.53
C GLY A 281 8.82 -5.35 -13.56
N ALA A 282 9.59 -5.93 -14.49
CA ALA A 282 10.31 -5.15 -15.49
C ALA A 282 9.37 -4.46 -16.50
N THR A 283 8.27 -5.10 -16.86
CA THR A 283 7.29 -4.58 -17.82
C THR A 283 6.23 -3.75 -17.11
N THR A 284 5.94 -2.58 -17.70
CA THR A 284 4.82 -1.73 -17.26
C THR A 284 3.50 -2.49 -17.32
N ARG A 285 2.71 -2.41 -16.25
CA ARG A 285 1.41 -3.05 -16.18
C ARG A 285 0.28 -2.05 -16.09
N LEU A 286 -0.79 -2.31 -16.86
CA LEU A 286 -2.03 -1.54 -16.79
C LEU A 286 -3.18 -2.41 -16.26
N SER A 287 -4.09 -1.78 -15.57
CA SER A 287 -5.33 -2.41 -15.06
C SER A 287 -6.46 -1.38 -15.00
N ALA A 288 -7.71 -1.85 -15.04
CA ALA A 288 -8.87 -1.03 -14.74
C ALA A 288 -9.17 -1.14 -13.24
N PRO A 289 -9.19 -0.04 -12.48
CA PRO A 289 -9.63 -0.05 -11.08
C PRO A 289 -11.08 -0.48 -10.99
N ARG A 290 -11.38 -1.42 -10.09
CA ARG A 290 -12.75 -1.93 -9.92
C ARG A 290 -13.69 -0.83 -9.41
N GLY A 291 -14.89 -0.76 -9.98
CA GLY A 291 -16.07 -0.12 -9.38
C GLY A 291 -16.20 1.38 -9.51
N LYS A 292 -15.32 2.12 -10.25
CA LYS A 292 -15.42 3.60 -10.28
C LYS A 292 -15.82 4.18 -11.63
N ARG A 293 -15.02 4.14 -12.65
CA ARG A 293 -15.34 4.68 -13.97
C ARG A 293 -14.88 3.73 -15.06
N ALA A 294 -15.72 3.53 -16.04
CA ALA A 294 -15.39 2.66 -17.19
C ALA A 294 -14.19 3.15 -18.02
N SER A 295 -13.80 4.42 -17.87
CA SER A 295 -12.68 5.05 -18.57
C SER A 295 -11.40 5.20 -17.75
N THR A 296 -11.37 4.77 -16.48
CA THR A 296 -10.18 4.93 -15.63
C THR A 296 -9.21 3.78 -15.83
N ILE A 297 -7.94 4.12 -15.99
CA ILE A 297 -6.81 3.20 -16.09
C ILE A 297 -5.83 3.46 -14.96
N ARG A 298 -5.31 2.40 -14.35
CA ARG A 298 -4.18 2.45 -13.43
C ARG A 298 -2.98 1.78 -14.08
N LEU A 299 -1.91 2.54 -14.20
CA LEU A 299 -0.62 2.11 -14.70
C LEU A 299 0.33 1.90 -13.51
N PHE A 300 1.07 0.79 -13.53
CA PHE A 300 2.22 0.55 -12.68
C PHE A 300 3.45 0.53 -13.56
N ALA A 301 4.30 1.54 -13.45
CA ALA A 301 5.51 1.63 -14.25
C ALA A 301 6.46 0.47 -13.97
N GLY A 302 6.92 -0.19 -15.01
CA GLY A 302 8.00 -1.17 -14.98
C GLY A 302 9.39 -0.51 -14.98
N THR A 303 10.40 -1.27 -15.34
CA THR A 303 11.76 -0.77 -15.58
C THR A 303 12.09 -0.63 -17.07
N ASP A 304 11.14 -0.91 -17.94
CA ASP A 304 11.18 -0.70 -19.39
C ASP A 304 11.37 0.79 -19.76
N ASP A 305 11.79 1.04 -21.00
CA ASP A 305 12.02 2.40 -21.49
C ASP A 305 10.69 3.18 -21.54
N PRO A 306 10.55 4.31 -20.83
CA PRO A 306 9.33 5.09 -20.80
C PRO A 306 8.94 5.64 -22.19
N LEU A 307 9.87 5.84 -23.11
CA LEU A 307 9.58 6.27 -24.49
C LEU A 307 8.88 5.17 -25.27
N VAL A 308 9.30 3.92 -25.09
CA VAL A 308 8.64 2.75 -25.72
C VAL A 308 7.23 2.58 -25.16
N VAL A 309 7.09 2.69 -23.83
CA VAL A 309 5.79 2.63 -23.17
C VAL A 309 4.88 3.75 -23.67
N ALA A 310 5.36 5.00 -23.72
CA ALA A 310 4.59 6.16 -24.20
C ALA A 310 4.14 5.96 -25.66
N ALA A 311 5.00 5.46 -26.54
CA ALA A 311 4.65 5.19 -27.94
C ALA A 311 3.56 4.09 -28.06
N THR A 312 3.63 3.07 -27.20
CA THR A 312 2.61 2.01 -27.14
C THR A 312 1.27 2.55 -26.66
N LEU A 313 1.29 3.38 -25.60
CA LEU A 313 0.09 4.06 -25.09
C LEU A 313 -0.51 5.00 -26.15
N ASP A 314 0.31 5.78 -26.85
CA ASP A 314 -0.15 6.70 -27.89
C ASP A 314 -0.87 5.95 -29.03
N THR A 315 -0.34 4.80 -29.43
CA THR A 315 -0.98 3.95 -30.43
C THR A 315 -2.36 3.46 -29.96
N ALA A 316 -2.48 3.06 -28.71
CA ALA A 316 -3.76 2.59 -28.13
C ALA A 316 -4.75 3.73 -27.86
N LEU A 317 -4.27 4.96 -27.61
CA LEU A 317 -5.10 6.13 -27.38
C LEU A 317 -5.69 6.74 -28.66
N ARG A 318 -5.04 6.55 -29.80
CA ARG A 318 -5.44 7.16 -31.09
C ARG A 318 -6.30 6.25 -31.98
N ASN A 319 -6.39 4.97 -31.67
CA ASN A 319 -7.21 4.00 -32.40
C ASN A 319 -8.57 3.76 -31.72
#